data_ab77c3336a75e4e61767a79f738191d2
#
_entry.id   ab77c3336a75e4e61767a79f738191d2
#
_cell.length_a   1.000
_cell.length_b   1.000
_cell.length_c   1.000
_cell.angle_alpha   90.00
_cell.angle_beta   90.00
_cell.angle_gamma   90.00
#
_symmetry.space_group_name_H-M   'P 1'
#
loop_
_entity.id
_entity.type
_entity.pdbx_description
1 polymer ?
#
loop_
_entity_poly.entity_id
_entity_poly.type
_entity_poly.pdbx_seq_one_letter_code
_entity_poly.pdbx_strand_id
1 'polypeptide(L)'
;MVCLGNICRSPLAQGILESKSSKLIVESAGTAKFHVGKSPDLRSINIAKKHNIDISKQRARQFSNLDFQKFDKIYAMDNDNYSKIISLAKDQDEIDKVELILNEEYPRTYKSVPDPYFGQKDGFQYIYDLLNSVCNKIIEKYEVR
;
A
#
# COMPACT_ATOMS: atom_id res chain seq x y z
N MET A 1 -3.44 -1.44 2.25
CA MET A 1 -2.46 -0.62 1.50
C MET A 1 -3.18 0.43 0.69
N VAL A 2 -2.87 1.71 0.90
CA VAL A 2 -3.61 2.81 0.24
C VAL A 2 -2.64 3.80 -0.41
N CYS A 3 -2.87 4.09 -1.68
CA CYS A 3 -2.18 5.16 -2.41
C CYS A 3 -3.20 6.06 -3.09
N LEU A 4 -2.79 6.88 -4.05
CA LEU A 4 -3.70 7.80 -4.71
C LEU A 4 -4.69 7.07 -5.63
N GLY A 5 -4.18 6.34 -6.63
CA GLY A 5 -4.99 5.75 -7.69
C GLY A 5 -5.20 4.26 -7.61
N ASN A 6 -4.54 3.59 -6.69
CA ASN A 6 -4.60 2.13 -6.53
C ASN A 6 -4.19 1.38 -7.81
N ILE A 7 -3.21 1.90 -8.52
CA ILE A 7 -2.67 1.23 -9.71
C ILE A 7 -1.16 1.02 -9.68
N CYS A 8 -0.42 1.72 -8.84
CA CYS A 8 1.05 1.59 -8.76
C CYS A 8 1.53 1.08 -7.42
N ARG A 9 1.57 1.95 -6.40
CA ARG A 9 2.19 1.67 -5.10
C ARG A 9 1.42 0.67 -4.26
N SER A 10 0.14 0.89 -4.05
CA SER A 10 -0.65 0.03 -3.15
C SER A 10 -0.87 -1.37 -3.69
N PRO A 11 -1.11 -1.59 -5.01
CA PRO A 11 -1.19 -2.96 -5.51
C PRO A 11 0.14 -3.71 -5.38
N LEU A 12 1.24 -3.02 -5.59
CA LEU A 12 2.57 -3.61 -5.44
C LEU A 12 2.82 -3.99 -3.98
N ALA A 13 2.52 -3.09 -3.04
CA ALA A 13 2.66 -3.36 -1.61
C ALA A 13 1.79 -4.55 -1.18
N GLN A 14 0.56 -4.62 -1.66
CA GLN A 14 -0.33 -5.74 -1.40
C GLN A 14 0.29 -7.05 -1.87
N GLY A 15 0.74 -7.10 -3.12
CA GLY A 15 1.32 -8.31 -3.70
C GLY A 15 2.58 -8.76 -2.96
N ILE A 16 3.45 -7.83 -2.60
CA ILE A 16 4.67 -8.13 -1.85
C ILE A 16 4.33 -8.73 -0.48
N LEU A 17 3.44 -8.10 0.27
CA LEU A 17 3.07 -8.59 1.60
C LEU A 17 2.38 -9.95 1.52
N GLU A 18 1.46 -10.13 0.57
CA GLU A 18 0.80 -11.41 0.34
C GLU A 18 1.80 -12.54 0.02
N SER A 19 2.86 -12.21 -0.73
CA SER A 19 3.88 -13.21 -1.08
C SER A 19 4.70 -13.67 0.13
N LYS A 20 4.73 -12.87 1.21
CA LYS A 20 5.50 -13.15 2.42
C LYS A 20 4.69 -13.81 3.52
N SER A 21 3.36 -13.78 3.43
CA SER A 21 2.50 -14.24 4.50
C SER A 21 1.23 -14.88 3.95
N SER A 22 0.93 -16.08 4.44
CA SER A 22 -0.35 -16.73 4.20
C SER A 22 -1.39 -16.45 5.30
N LYS A 23 -0.97 -15.78 6.38
CA LYS A 23 -1.82 -15.53 7.55
C LYS A 23 -2.51 -14.18 7.53
N LEU A 24 -1.90 -13.19 6.87
CA LEU A 24 -2.46 -11.86 6.78
C LEU A 24 -3.43 -11.74 5.61
N ILE A 25 -4.56 -11.10 5.85
CA ILE A 25 -5.49 -10.73 4.78
C ILE A 25 -5.11 -9.32 4.34
N VAL A 26 -4.64 -9.19 3.11
CA VAL A 26 -4.14 -7.92 2.58
C VAL A 26 -5.01 -7.47 1.42
N GLU A 27 -5.44 -6.22 1.46
CA GLU A 27 -6.15 -5.58 0.35
C GLU A 27 -5.54 -4.22 0.07
N SER A 28 -5.94 -3.62 -1.04
CA SER A 28 -5.48 -2.28 -1.39
C SER A 28 -6.62 -1.42 -1.92
N ALA A 29 -6.44 -0.11 -1.84
CA ALA A 29 -7.43 0.87 -2.29
C ALA A 29 -6.73 2.17 -2.68
N GLY A 30 -7.46 3.05 -3.35
CA GLY A 30 -7.00 4.40 -3.66
C GLY A 30 -7.83 5.44 -2.96
N THR A 31 -7.23 6.60 -2.68
CA THR A 31 -7.99 7.73 -2.16
C THR A 31 -8.84 8.38 -3.25
N ALA A 32 -8.40 8.30 -4.51
CA ALA A 32 -9.13 8.81 -5.67
C ALA A 32 -9.85 7.69 -6.41
N LYS A 33 -10.82 8.06 -7.23
CA LYS A 33 -11.66 7.10 -7.97
C LYS A 33 -11.35 7.00 -9.46
N PHE A 34 -10.32 7.69 -9.93
CA PHE A 34 -10.04 7.81 -11.38
C PHE A 34 -9.82 6.49 -12.10
N HIS A 35 -9.31 5.49 -11.39
CA HIS A 35 -8.90 4.23 -11.99
C HIS A 35 -9.73 3.04 -11.53
N VAL A 36 -10.86 3.29 -10.83
CA VAL A 36 -11.70 2.20 -10.31
C VAL A 36 -12.02 1.18 -11.41
N GLY A 37 -11.80 -0.10 -11.10
CA GLY A 37 -12.03 -1.20 -12.03
C GLY A 37 -10.85 -1.54 -12.93
N LYS A 38 -9.81 -0.71 -12.95
CA LYS A 38 -8.64 -0.94 -13.80
C LYS A 38 -7.65 -1.90 -13.16
N SER A 39 -6.88 -2.59 -14.01
CA SER A 39 -5.73 -3.37 -13.58
C SER A 39 -4.63 -2.44 -13.07
N PRO A 40 -3.67 -2.96 -12.29
CA PRO A 40 -2.49 -2.19 -11.95
C PRO A 40 -1.73 -1.71 -13.20
N ASP A 41 -0.99 -0.62 -13.05
CA ASP A 41 -0.10 -0.10 -14.09
C ASP A 41 0.83 -1.22 -14.56
N LEU A 42 1.04 -1.32 -15.87
CA LEU A 42 1.85 -2.38 -16.45
C LEU A 42 3.27 -2.41 -15.87
N ARG A 43 3.84 -1.24 -15.55
CA ARG A 43 5.16 -1.16 -14.95
C ARG A 43 5.21 -1.79 -13.56
N SER A 44 4.14 -1.63 -12.77
CA SER A 44 4.01 -2.30 -11.46
C SER A 44 3.86 -3.82 -11.64
N ILE A 45 3.04 -4.24 -12.59
CA ILE A 45 2.88 -5.66 -12.91
C ILE A 45 4.22 -6.28 -13.29
N ASN A 46 4.98 -5.58 -14.14
CA ASN A 46 6.26 -6.08 -14.65
C ASN A 46 7.33 -6.19 -13.55
N ILE A 47 7.43 -5.19 -12.67
CA ILE A 47 8.41 -5.25 -11.58
C ILE A 47 8.04 -6.36 -10.59
N ALA A 48 6.78 -6.54 -10.28
CA ALA A 48 6.32 -7.64 -9.43
C ALA A 48 6.66 -8.99 -10.04
N LYS A 49 6.41 -9.14 -11.35
CA LYS A 49 6.67 -10.37 -12.07
C LYS A 49 8.15 -10.77 -12.05
N LYS A 50 9.06 -9.81 -12.09
CA LYS A 50 10.50 -10.08 -11.96
C LYS A 50 10.84 -10.78 -10.65
N HIS A 51 10.02 -10.61 -9.63
CA HIS A 51 10.19 -11.22 -8.32
C HIS A 51 9.18 -12.34 -8.06
N ASN A 52 8.61 -12.91 -9.13
CA ASN A 52 7.67 -14.02 -9.06
C ASN A 52 6.37 -13.70 -8.32
N ILE A 53 5.94 -12.44 -8.39
CA ILE A 53 4.68 -11.96 -7.79
C ILE A 53 3.74 -11.53 -8.91
N ASP A 54 2.52 -12.08 -8.92
CA ASP A 54 1.49 -11.72 -9.90
C ASP A 54 0.45 -10.82 -9.26
N ILE A 55 0.42 -9.55 -9.67
CA ILE A 55 -0.59 -8.59 -9.24
C ILE A 55 -1.59 -8.25 -10.34
N SER A 56 -1.52 -8.94 -11.49
CA SER A 56 -2.31 -8.59 -12.67
C SER A 56 -3.82 -8.75 -12.48
N LYS A 57 -4.24 -9.57 -11.52
CA LYS A 57 -5.66 -9.81 -11.26
C LYS A 57 -6.28 -8.83 -10.30
N GLN A 58 -5.48 -8.00 -9.65
CA GLN A 58 -6.02 -6.95 -8.79
C GLN A 58 -6.80 -5.93 -9.62
N ARG A 59 -7.79 -5.29 -8.99
CA ARG A 59 -8.57 -4.23 -9.63
C ARG A 59 -8.65 -3.04 -8.68
N ALA A 60 -8.44 -1.85 -9.20
CA ALA A 60 -8.47 -0.65 -8.42
C ALA A 60 -9.87 -0.43 -7.82
N ARG A 61 -9.89 -0.02 -6.56
CA ARG A 61 -11.11 0.41 -5.87
C ARG A 61 -10.83 1.66 -5.05
N GLN A 62 -11.87 2.38 -4.67
CA GLN A 62 -11.70 3.55 -3.84
C GLN A 62 -11.83 3.18 -2.36
N PHE A 63 -10.97 3.77 -1.54
CA PHE A 63 -11.06 3.65 -0.08
C PHE A 63 -12.38 4.25 0.41
N SER A 64 -13.02 3.62 1.38
CA SER A 64 -14.27 4.09 1.97
C SER A 64 -14.24 3.93 3.49
N ASN A 65 -15.23 4.56 4.14
CA ASN A 65 -15.38 4.48 5.61
C ASN A 65 -15.52 3.04 6.11
N LEU A 66 -16.04 2.14 5.29
CA LEU A 66 -16.19 0.73 5.66
C LEU A 66 -14.84 0.04 5.89
N ASP A 67 -13.77 0.55 5.27
CA ASP A 67 -12.44 -0.02 5.43
C ASP A 67 -11.91 0.12 6.86
N PHE A 68 -12.34 1.15 7.60
CA PHE A 68 -11.95 1.28 9.01
C PHE A 68 -12.49 0.15 9.89
N GLN A 69 -13.63 -0.41 9.50
CA GLN A 69 -14.26 -1.49 10.27
C GLN A 69 -13.75 -2.86 9.85
N LYS A 70 -13.38 -2.98 8.58
CA LYS A 70 -12.97 -4.25 8.00
C LYS A 70 -11.52 -4.62 8.33
N PHE A 71 -10.65 -3.63 8.46
CA PHE A 71 -9.21 -3.87 8.62
C PHE A 71 -8.70 -3.43 9.97
N ASP A 72 -7.72 -4.17 10.48
CA ASP A 72 -7.06 -3.87 11.76
C ASP A 72 -6.02 -2.77 11.60
N LYS A 73 -5.41 -2.65 10.42
CA LYS A 73 -4.36 -1.68 10.13
C LYS A 73 -4.50 -1.16 8.70
N ILE A 74 -4.29 0.13 8.53
CA ILE A 74 -4.38 0.81 7.24
C ILE A 74 -3.07 1.55 7.00
N TYR A 75 -2.35 1.17 5.93
CA TYR A 75 -1.08 1.78 5.59
C TYR A 75 -1.24 2.75 4.42
N ALA A 76 -0.86 4.00 4.64
CA ALA A 76 -0.80 5.03 3.62
C ALA A 76 0.60 5.09 3.02
N MET A 77 0.69 5.29 1.71
CA MET A 77 1.99 5.34 1.03
C MET A 77 2.68 6.69 1.22
N ASP A 78 1.92 7.77 1.33
CA ASP A 78 2.48 9.13 1.50
C ASP A 78 1.60 9.98 2.42
N ASN A 79 2.08 11.19 2.70
CA ASN A 79 1.38 12.11 3.62
C ASN A 79 0.03 12.58 3.06
N ASP A 80 -0.10 12.76 1.74
CA ASP A 80 -1.38 13.14 1.15
C ASP A 80 -2.41 12.03 1.30
N ASN A 81 -2.00 10.79 1.06
CA ASN A 81 -2.89 9.64 1.27
C ASN A 81 -3.30 9.55 2.74
N TYR A 82 -2.34 9.71 3.65
CA TYR A 82 -2.59 9.69 5.09
C TYR A 82 -3.63 10.74 5.48
N SER A 83 -3.44 11.99 5.05
CA SER A 83 -4.34 13.09 5.39
C SER A 83 -5.77 12.86 4.88
N LYS A 84 -5.90 12.34 3.67
CA LYS A 84 -7.22 12.04 3.10
C LYS A 84 -7.94 10.92 3.85
N ILE A 85 -7.21 9.88 4.23
CA ILE A 85 -7.78 8.78 5.01
C ILE A 85 -8.25 9.30 6.38
N ILE A 86 -7.39 10.06 7.07
CA ILE A 86 -7.72 10.63 8.38
C ILE A 86 -8.98 11.49 8.30
N SER A 87 -9.15 12.26 7.22
CA SER A 87 -10.33 13.11 7.05
C SER A 87 -11.65 12.33 6.99
N LEU A 88 -11.58 11.04 6.68
CA LEU A 88 -12.74 10.16 6.61
C LEU A 88 -13.01 9.41 7.92
N ALA A 89 -12.07 9.46 8.86
CA ALA A 89 -12.22 8.79 10.14
C ALA A 89 -13.21 9.52 11.03
N LYS A 90 -14.06 8.73 11.73
CA LYS A 90 -15.11 9.31 12.59
C LYS A 90 -14.68 9.50 14.04
N ASP A 91 -13.62 8.81 14.48
CA ASP A 91 -13.16 8.85 15.87
C ASP A 91 -11.67 8.52 15.96
N GLN A 92 -11.14 8.59 17.19
CA GLN A 92 -9.73 8.34 17.44
C GLN A 92 -9.35 6.88 17.18
N ASP A 93 -10.25 5.93 17.43
CA ASP A 93 -9.97 4.51 17.19
C ASP A 93 -9.70 4.26 15.70
N GLU A 94 -10.45 4.91 14.83
CA GLU A 94 -10.22 4.81 13.38
C GLU A 94 -8.92 5.49 12.97
N ILE A 95 -8.63 6.67 13.52
CA ILE A 95 -7.37 7.38 13.25
C ILE A 95 -6.18 6.51 13.66
N ASP A 96 -6.26 5.84 14.80
CA ASP A 96 -5.17 5.03 15.33
C ASP A 96 -4.84 3.80 14.47
N LYS A 97 -5.75 3.41 13.59
CA LYS A 97 -5.48 2.32 12.64
C LYS A 97 -4.58 2.75 11.47
N VAL A 98 -4.48 4.05 11.22
CA VAL A 98 -3.79 4.58 10.03
C VAL A 98 -2.35 4.91 10.34
N GLU A 99 -1.45 4.47 9.48
CA GLU A 99 -0.02 4.69 9.63
C GLU A 99 0.61 4.91 8.26
N LEU A 100 1.65 5.76 8.18
CA LEU A 100 2.51 5.78 7.00
C LEU A 100 3.29 4.47 6.96
N ILE A 101 3.29 3.79 5.80
CA ILE A 101 3.91 2.47 5.72
C ILE A 101 5.40 2.50 6.10
N LEU A 102 6.13 3.52 5.67
CA LEU A 102 7.57 3.61 5.95
C LEU A 102 7.89 3.87 7.43
N ASN A 103 6.89 4.27 8.25
CA ASN A 103 7.10 4.37 9.69
C ASN A 103 7.37 3.02 10.35
N GLU A 104 6.98 1.93 9.73
CA GLU A 104 7.28 0.59 10.27
C GLU A 104 8.76 0.25 10.19
N GLU A 105 9.51 0.88 9.29
CA GLU A 105 10.95 0.69 9.17
C GLU A 105 11.74 1.88 9.71
N TYR A 106 11.20 3.09 9.53
CA TYR A 106 11.83 4.35 9.94
C TYR A 106 10.89 5.12 10.85
N PRO A 107 10.72 4.69 12.13
CA PRO A 107 9.69 5.26 13.02
C PRO A 107 9.84 6.76 13.20
N ARG A 108 8.73 7.48 13.16
CA ARG A 108 8.63 8.92 13.40
C ARG A 108 9.42 9.78 12.42
N THR A 109 9.76 9.25 11.25
CA THR A 109 10.43 10.05 10.20
C THR A 109 9.44 10.61 9.20
N TYR A 110 8.21 10.06 9.16
CA TYR A 110 7.13 10.49 8.27
C TYR A 110 7.55 10.48 6.80
N LYS A 111 8.33 9.49 6.42
CA LYS A 111 8.78 9.33 5.03
C LYS A 111 7.64 8.82 4.14
N SER A 112 7.62 9.32 2.92
CA SER A 112 6.65 8.89 1.90
C SER A 112 7.30 7.93 0.92
N VAL A 113 6.52 6.95 0.45
CA VAL A 113 6.88 6.16 -0.73
C VAL A 113 6.64 7.08 -1.94
N PRO A 114 7.66 7.38 -2.74
CA PRO A 114 7.47 8.27 -3.90
C PRO A 114 6.46 7.70 -4.89
N ASP A 115 5.75 8.58 -5.61
CA ASP A 115 4.83 8.15 -6.65
C ASP A 115 5.61 7.96 -7.96
N PRO A 116 5.71 6.72 -8.48
CA PRO A 116 6.51 6.46 -9.67
C PRO A 116 5.76 6.72 -10.98
N TYR A 117 4.47 7.11 -10.93
CA TYR A 117 3.61 7.16 -12.10
C TYR A 117 4.18 8.07 -13.20
N PHE A 118 4.68 9.25 -12.83
CA PHE A 118 5.26 10.21 -13.75
C PHE A 118 6.79 10.13 -13.80
N GLY A 119 7.38 9.17 -13.11
CA GLY A 119 8.83 9.02 -13.02
C GLY A 119 9.42 8.17 -14.12
N GLN A 120 10.74 8.03 -14.09
CA GLN A 120 11.47 7.19 -15.01
C GLN A 120 11.32 5.71 -14.64
N LYS A 121 11.75 4.83 -15.56
CA LYS A 121 11.63 3.38 -15.42
C LYS A 121 12.21 2.85 -14.12
N ASP A 122 13.34 3.40 -13.66
CA ASP A 122 14.01 2.96 -12.44
C ASP A 122 13.23 3.27 -11.17
N GLY A 123 12.26 4.17 -11.24
CA GLY A 123 11.39 4.49 -10.12
C GLY A 123 10.61 3.30 -9.59
N PHE A 124 10.20 2.39 -10.48
CA PHE A 124 9.46 1.20 -10.07
C PHE A 124 10.34 0.19 -9.35
N GLN A 125 11.60 0.04 -9.74
CA GLN A 125 12.55 -0.81 -9.01
C GLN A 125 12.80 -0.24 -7.61
N TYR A 126 13.01 1.08 -7.52
CA TYR A 126 13.23 1.74 -6.24
C TYR A 126 12.05 1.55 -5.30
N ILE A 127 10.83 1.73 -5.81
CA ILE A 127 9.60 1.52 -5.04
C ILE A 127 9.47 0.07 -4.59
N TYR A 128 9.77 -0.87 -5.48
CA TYR A 128 9.76 -2.29 -5.10
C TYR A 128 10.71 -2.55 -3.95
N ASP A 129 11.93 -2.03 -4.02
CA ASP A 129 12.94 -2.27 -2.98
C ASP A 129 12.49 -1.67 -1.64
N LEU A 130 11.95 -0.45 -1.64
CA LEU A 130 11.41 0.18 -0.42
C LEU A 130 10.29 -0.66 0.19
N LEU A 131 9.33 -1.06 -0.63
CA LEU A 131 8.16 -1.80 -0.17
C LEU A 131 8.53 -3.19 0.30
N ASN A 132 9.47 -3.85 -0.39
CA ASN A 132 9.95 -5.16 0.02
C ASN A 132 10.60 -5.10 1.39
N SER A 133 11.46 -4.10 1.62
CA SER A 133 12.15 -3.91 2.90
C SER A 133 11.16 -3.66 4.03
N VAL A 134 10.20 -2.75 3.84
CA VAL A 134 9.23 -2.43 4.91
C VAL A 134 8.25 -3.58 5.14
N CYS A 135 7.89 -4.34 4.10
CA CYS A 135 7.02 -5.51 4.28
C CYS A 135 7.71 -6.59 5.13
N ASN A 136 9.03 -6.72 5.06
CA ASN A 136 9.76 -7.61 5.97
C ASN A 136 9.58 -7.17 7.43
N LYS A 137 9.61 -5.86 7.68
CA LYS A 137 9.36 -5.33 9.04
C LYS A 137 7.93 -5.57 9.51
N ILE A 138 6.96 -5.46 8.61
CA ILE A 138 5.57 -5.75 8.92
C ILE A 138 5.40 -7.23 9.30
N ILE A 139 6.03 -8.12 8.55
CA ILE A 139 6.00 -9.56 8.85
C ILE A 139 6.61 -9.85 10.21
N GLU A 140 7.75 -9.26 10.53
CA GLU A 140 8.38 -9.41 11.85
C GLU A 140 7.42 -9.00 12.97
N LYS A 141 6.68 -7.91 12.75
CA LYS A 141 5.77 -7.35 13.76
C LYS A 141 4.53 -8.22 13.98
N TYR A 142 3.96 -8.79 12.92
CA TYR A 142 2.64 -9.42 12.99
C TYR A 142 2.64 -10.94 12.87
N GLU A 143 3.68 -11.56 12.36
CA GLU A 143 3.69 -13.01 12.12
C GLU A 143 4.65 -13.81 12.99
N VAL A 144 5.68 -13.19 13.50
CA VAL A 144 6.70 -13.91 14.28
C VAL A 144 6.16 -14.35 15.65
N ARG A 145 4.96 -13.98 15.97
CA ARG A 145 4.35 -14.30 17.27
C ARG A 145 3.52 -15.55 17.20
#